data_2bb9df10b6f1b3e46b10ff2866aa23fd
#
_entry.id   2bb9df10b6f1b3e46b10ff2866aa23fd
#
_cell.length_a   1.000
_cell.length_b   1.000
_cell.length_c   1.000
_cell.angle_alpha   90.00
_cell.angle_beta   90.00
_cell.angle_gamma   90.00
#
_symmetry.space_group_name_H-M   'P 1'
#
loop_
_entity.id
_entity.type
_entity.pdbx_description
1 polymer ?
#
loop_
_entity_poly.entity_id
_entity_poly.type
_entity_poly.pdbx_seq_one_letter_code
_entity_poly.pdbx_strand_id
1 'polypeptide(L)'
;MEVLEKNRAQEQDIRELHIGLLNMMPDAALEPTERQFLRLIDSCNRIAQFYVYPFSPAVIPRGDGARRHIDQYYFEFDALQEKGLDALIISGANPISLRLEDESFWDPLGQVLDWASEHVTSTLCACLATHAALKMFHGLDREPLGFKRWGVFPHRPVDRTHPLVRDVNTRFDVPHSRFNEIYSSDMRAAGLRVLIESDRAGVHLATSGDGFRFVYFQGHPEYDAVSLLKEYKREVIRFLTGDITEYPPFPAGYFSNEACELLEAYRLRAMAPAASQTLIEEFPEKILSTLVDNTWRDTGKAVFNNWLGTVYQITDRDRRIPFMKGVDPLNPLAHLL
;
A
#
# COMPACT_ATOMS: atom_id res chain seq x y z
N MET A 1 24.15 10.61 -11.85
CA MET A 1 23.14 10.11 -12.82
C MET A 1 23.87 10.01 -14.17
N GLU A 2 24.30 8.81 -14.56
CA GLU A 2 24.79 8.63 -15.93
C GLU A 2 23.59 8.70 -16.88
N VAL A 3 23.55 9.74 -17.67
CA VAL A 3 22.58 9.84 -18.78
C VAL A 3 23.06 8.85 -19.83
N LEU A 4 22.30 7.78 -20.07
CA LEU A 4 22.58 6.83 -21.14
C LEU A 4 22.57 7.59 -22.48
N GLU A 5 23.66 7.51 -23.23
CA GLU A 5 23.69 8.03 -24.59
C GLU A 5 22.58 7.39 -25.43
N LYS A 6 21.95 8.19 -26.30
CA LYS A 6 20.78 7.79 -27.10
C LYS A 6 21.00 6.49 -27.88
N ASN A 7 22.21 6.25 -28.38
CA ASN A 7 22.57 5.04 -29.14
C ASN A 7 22.62 3.81 -28.21
N ARG A 8 23.11 3.95 -26.98
CA ARG A 8 23.19 2.86 -26.01
C ARG A 8 21.79 2.49 -25.47
N ALA A 9 20.89 3.48 -25.37
CA ALA A 9 19.50 3.23 -25.00
C ALA A 9 18.71 2.50 -26.09
N GLN A 10 19.08 2.67 -27.37
CA GLN A 10 18.45 1.98 -28.53
C GLN A 10 18.97 0.55 -28.73
N GLU A 11 20.14 0.22 -28.19
CA GLU A 11 20.75 -1.11 -28.27
C GLU A 11 20.42 -1.99 -27.04
N GLN A 12 19.77 -1.43 -26.01
CA GLN A 12 19.31 -2.23 -24.87
C GLN A 12 18.06 -3.00 -25.26
N ASP A 13 18.10 -4.31 -25.08
CA ASP A 13 16.88 -5.13 -25.02
C ASP A 13 15.96 -4.54 -23.93
N ILE A 14 14.79 -4.07 -24.34
CA ILE A 14 13.78 -3.57 -23.41
C ILE A 14 13.40 -4.75 -22.52
N ARG A 15 13.80 -4.68 -21.26
CA ARG A 15 13.48 -5.73 -20.30
C ARG A 15 12.08 -5.51 -19.76
N GLU A 16 11.29 -6.56 -19.84
CA GLU A 16 9.96 -6.63 -19.26
C GLU A 16 10.07 -6.98 -17.76
N LEU A 17 9.21 -6.37 -16.93
CA LEU A 17 8.99 -6.79 -15.54
C LEU A 17 7.54 -7.22 -15.37
N HIS A 18 7.35 -8.38 -14.75
CA HIS A 18 6.05 -9.00 -14.50
C HIS A 18 5.72 -8.89 -13.01
N ILE A 19 4.68 -8.12 -12.71
CA ILE A 19 4.31 -7.72 -11.35
C ILE A 19 2.95 -8.33 -11.01
N GLY A 20 2.88 -9.17 -9.99
CA GLY A 20 1.61 -9.61 -9.40
C GLY A 20 0.99 -8.52 -8.53
N LEU A 21 -0.33 -8.40 -8.54
CA LEU A 21 -1.09 -7.56 -7.62
C LEU A 21 -2.16 -8.40 -6.93
N LEU A 22 -1.85 -8.91 -5.74
CA LEU A 22 -2.84 -9.56 -4.88
C LEU A 22 -3.74 -8.50 -4.26
N ASN A 23 -4.99 -8.45 -4.72
CA ASN A 23 -5.98 -7.47 -4.26
C ASN A 23 -7.02 -8.11 -3.34
N MET A 24 -6.87 -7.90 -2.02
CA MET A 24 -7.75 -8.44 -0.99
C MET A 24 -8.78 -7.41 -0.49
N MET A 25 -8.87 -6.24 -1.11
CA MET A 25 -9.79 -5.19 -0.68
C MET A 25 -11.25 -5.57 -0.95
N PRO A 26 -12.20 -5.10 -0.12
CA PRO A 26 -13.63 -5.31 -0.35
C PRO A 26 -14.11 -4.63 -1.63
N ASP A 27 -15.28 -5.03 -2.13
CA ASP A 27 -15.82 -4.61 -3.43
C ASP A 27 -15.77 -3.10 -3.69
N ALA A 28 -16.16 -2.29 -2.70
CA ALA A 28 -16.15 -0.82 -2.83
C ALA A 28 -14.74 -0.23 -3.02
N ALA A 29 -13.70 -0.95 -2.63
CA ALA A 29 -12.31 -0.53 -2.72
C ALA A 29 -11.48 -1.35 -3.72
N LEU A 30 -12.04 -2.40 -4.33
CA LEU A 30 -11.36 -3.31 -5.26
C LEU A 30 -10.72 -2.55 -6.43
N GLU A 31 -11.53 -1.93 -7.27
CA GLU A 31 -11.06 -1.15 -8.42
C GLU A 31 -10.30 0.14 -8.02
N PRO A 32 -10.72 0.91 -6.97
CA PRO A 32 -9.91 2.04 -6.52
C PRO A 32 -8.48 1.66 -6.14
N THR A 33 -8.29 0.58 -5.39
CA THR A 33 -6.96 0.08 -4.98
C THR A 33 -6.14 -0.37 -6.18
N GLU A 34 -6.73 -1.13 -7.10
CA GLU A 34 -6.11 -1.53 -8.35
C GLU A 34 -5.58 -0.30 -9.11
N ARG A 35 -6.44 0.71 -9.35
CA ARG A 35 -6.03 1.95 -10.04
C ARG A 35 -4.92 2.72 -9.31
N GLN A 36 -4.90 2.71 -7.99
CA GLN A 36 -3.88 3.40 -7.19
C GLN A 36 -2.51 2.76 -7.39
N PHE A 37 -2.40 1.43 -7.29
CA PHE A 37 -1.15 0.73 -7.54
C PHE A 37 -0.72 0.80 -9.01
N LEU A 38 -1.64 0.66 -9.95
CA LEU A 38 -1.34 0.82 -11.39
C LEU A 38 -0.76 2.21 -11.70
N ARG A 39 -1.29 3.28 -11.10
CA ARG A 39 -0.71 4.64 -11.27
C ARG A 39 0.68 4.78 -10.69
N LEU A 40 0.97 4.15 -9.55
CA LEU A 40 2.32 4.17 -9.00
C LEU A 40 3.29 3.46 -9.92
N ILE A 41 2.93 2.28 -10.44
CA ILE A 41 3.73 1.51 -11.38
C ILE A 41 3.95 2.32 -12.68
N ASP A 42 2.88 2.88 -13.27
CA ASP A 42 2.94 3.70 -14.48
C ASP A 42 3.80 4.97 -14.31
N SER A 43 3.90 5.47 -13.07
CA SER A 43 4.73 6.63 -12.76
C SER A 43 6.22 6.33 -12.66
N CYS A 44 6.61 5.04 -12.66
CA CYS A 44 8.00 4.62 -12.59
C CYS A 44 8.72 4.80 -13.94
N ASN A 45 10.00 4.46 -13.96
CA ASN A 45 10.88 4.71 -15.10
C ASN A 45 10.33 4.06 -16.40
N ARG A 46 10.21 4.86 -17.47
CA ARG A 46 9.68 4.45 -18.78
C ARG A 46 10.63 3.57 -19.61
N ILE A 47 11.82 3.26 -19.10
CA ILE A 47 12.79 2.38 -19.79
C ILE A 47 12.37 0.91 -19.66
N ALA A 48 11.69 0.53 -18.56
CA ALA A 48 11.17 -0.82 -18.38
C ALA A 48 9.71 -0.90 -18.84
N GLN A 49 9.33 -2.04 -19.44
CA GLN A 49 7.94 -2.35 -19.74
C GLN A 49 7.37 -3.17 -18.57
N PHE A 50 6.26 -2.69 -17.98
CA PHE A 50 5.62 -3.34 -16.84
C PHE A 50 4.36 -4.08 -17.28
N TYR A 51 4.26 -5.35 -16.90
CA TYR A 51 3.04 -6.16 -17.02
C TYR A 51 2.50 -6.41 -15.63
N VAL A 52 1.27 -6.01 -15.37
CA VAL A 52 0.63 -6.17 -14.07
C VAL A 52 -0.46 -7.22 -14.14
N TYR A 53 -0.42 -8.16 -13.22
CA TYR A 53 -1.34 -9.30 -13.13
C TYR A 53 -2.13 -9.22 -11.83
N PRO A 54 -3.33 -8.58 -11.82
CA PRO A 54 -4.18 -8.61 -10.65
C PRO A 54 -4.74 -10.01 -10.42
N PHE A 55 -4.82 -10.41 -9.15
CA PHE A 55 -5.46 -11.65 -8.71
C PHE A 55 -6.05 -11.47 -7.30
N SER A 56 -6.96 -12.35 -6.90
CA SER A 56 -7.65 -12.26 -5.61
C SER A 56 -7.97 -13.66 -5.08
N PRO A 57 -7.87 -13.90 -3.76
CA PRO A 57 -8.27 -15.18 -3.21
C PRO A 57 -9.77 -15.42 -3.41
N ALA A 58 -10.13 -16.59 -3.92
CA ALA A 58 -11.52 -16.97 -4.17
C ALA A 58 -12.39 -17.03 -2.90
N VAL A 59 -11.78 -17.15 -1.73
CA VAL A 59 -12.46 -17.20 -0.43
C VAL A 59 -13.04 -15.84 0.01
N ILE A 60 -12.61 -14.73 -0.59
CA ILE A 60 -13.13 -13.39 -0.26
C ILE A 60 -14.52 -13.25 -0.89
N PRO A 61 -15.57 -13.02 -0.09
CA PRO A 61 -16.93 -12.86 -0.61
C PRO A 61 -17.00 -11.64 -1.57
N ARG A 62 -17.62 -11.84 -2.72
CA ARG A 62 -17.77 -10.83 -3.77
C ARG A 62 -19.21 -10.70 -4.23
N GLY A 63 -19.70 -9.49 -4.35
CA GLY A 63 -20.95 -9.20 -5.05
C GLY A 63 -20.81 -9.32 -6.57
N ASP A 64 -21.92 -9.33 -7.28
CA ASP A 64 -21.95 -9.59 -8.74
C ASP A 64 -21.13 -8.61 -9.57
N GLY A 65 -21.02 -7.34 -9.15
CA GLY A 65 -20.20 -6.35 -9.84
C GLY A 65 -18.71 -6.65 -9.77
N ALA A 66 -18.21 -6.86 -8.54
CA ALA A 66 -16.83 -7.20 -8.30
C ALA A 66 -16.45 -8.56 -8.91
N ARG A 67 -17.37 -9.54 -8.84
CA ARG A 67 -17.15 -10.86 -9.47
C ARG A 67 -16.96 -10.75 -10.97
N ARG A 68 -17.84 -10.02 -11.69
CA ARG A 68 -17.68 -9.78 -13.14
C ARG A 68 -16.37 -9.07 -13.47
N HIS A 69 -15.94 -8.12 -12.65
CA HIS A 69 -14.66 -7.43 -12.84
C HIS A 69 -13.48 -8.41 -12.68
N ILE A 70 -13.51 -9.23 -11.64
CA ILE A 70 -12.50 -10.27 -11.40
C ILE A 70 -12.46 -11.28 -12.55
N ASP A 71 -13.60 -11.84 -12.95
CA ASP A 71 -13.68 -12.82 -14.04
C ASP A 71 -13.13 -12.28 -15.38
N GLN A 72 -13.22 -10.96 -15.59
CA GLN A 72 -12.78 -10.31 -16.82
C GLN A 72 -11.29 -9.94 -16.84
N TYR A 73 -10.75 -9.51 -15.69
CA TYR A 73 -9.44 -8.84 -15.65
C TYR A 73 -8.40 -9.52 -14.74
N TYR A 74 -8.82 -10.43 -13.85
CA TYR A 74 -7.91 -11.04 -12.91
C TYR A 74 -7.41 -12.39 -13.40
N PHE A 75 -6.27 -12.78 -12.87
CA PHE A 75 -5.57 -14.03 -13.20
C PHE A 75 -5.72 -15.03 -12.05
N GLU A 76 -5.66 -16.31 -12.38
CA GLU A 76 -5.57 -17.37 -11.38
C GLU A 76 -4.15 -17.44 -10.83
N PHE A 77 -4.03 -17.63 -9.51
CA PHE A 77 -2.72 -17.66 -8.86
C PHE A 77 -1.83 -18.80 -9.36
N ASP A 78 -2.39 -19.99 -9.59
CA ASP A 78 -1.66 -21.15 -10.11
C ASP A 78 -1.01 -20.84 -11.47
N ALA A 79 -1.72 -20.14 -12.36
CA ALA A 79 -1.17 -19.73 -13.65
C ALA A 79 -0.03 -18.71 -13.50
N LEU A 80 -0.06 -17.87 -12.47
CA LEU A 80 1.02 -16.92 -12.16
C LEU A 80 2.24 -17.64 -11.56
N GLN A 81 2.04 -18.68 -10.74
CA GLN A 81 3.12 -19.51 -10.21
C GLN A 81 3.88 -20.22 -11.35
N GLU A 82 3.17 -20.78 -12.33
CA GLU A 82 3.78 -21.43 -13.48
C GLU A 82 4.61 -20.47 -14.35
N LYS A 83 4.11 -19.25 -14.53
CA LYS A 83 4.76 -18.22 -15.35
C LYS A 83 5.93 -17.52 -14.65
N GLY A 84 5.88 -17.47 -13.31
CA GLY A 84 6.79 -16.68 -12.48
C GLY A 84 6.47 -15.17 -12.48
N LEU A 85 6.92 -14.49 -11.45
CA LEU A 85 6.79 -13.04 -11.25
C LEU A 85 8.13 -12.45 -10.81
N ASP A 86 8.45 -11.25 -11.30
CA ASP A 86 9.63 -10.50 -10.86
C ASP A 86 9.36 -9.78 -9.53
N ALA A 87 8.15 -9.26 -9.37
CA ALA A 87 7.71 -8.55 -8.17
C ALA A 87 6.28 -8.90 -7.81
N LEU A 88 5.93 -8.74 -6.54
CA LEU A 88 4.58 -8.94 -6.04
C LEU A 88 4.16 -7.75 -5.16
N ILE A 89 2.96 -7.24 -5.36
CA ILE A 89 2.30 -6.28 -4.47
C ILE A 89 1.13 -6.99 -3.80
N ILE A 90 1.02 -6.88 -2.48
CA ILE A 90 -0.10 -7.41 -1.70
C ILE A 90 -0.82 -6.23 -1.05
N SER A 91 -2.07 -6.01 -1.43
CA SER A 91 -2.91 -4.94 -0.90
C SER A 91 -3.29 -5.17 0.56
N GLY A 92 -3.81 -4.14 1.22
CA GLY A 92 -4.54 -4.30 2.46
C GLY A 92 -5.80 -5.16 2.31
N ALA A 93 -6.47 -5.39 3.43
CA ALA A 93 -7.79 -6.01 3.51
C ALA A 93 -8.59 -5.39 4.66
N ASN A 94 -9.90 -5.63 4.71
CA ASN A 94 -10.74 -5.25 5.84
C ASN A 94 -10.99 -6.47 6.73
N PRO A 95 -10.25 -6.64 7.84
CA PRO A 95 -10.46 -7.75 8.75
C PRO A 95 -11.77 -7.58 9.51
N ILE A 96 -12.49 -8.67 9.73
CA ILE A 96 -13.71 -8.73 10.56
C ILE A 96 -13.40 -9.38 11.91
N SER A 97 -12.39 -10.26 11.96
CA SER A 97 -11.99 -11.00 13.16
C SER A 97 -11.00 -10.20 14.01
N LEU A 98 -10.99 -10.45 15.32
CA LEU A 98 -10.02 -9.86 16.24
C LEU A 98 -8.60 -10.35 15.91
N ARG A 99 -8.46 -11.63 15.63
CA ARG A 99 -7.21 -12.27 15.23
C ARG A 99 -7.15 -12.39 13.72
N LEU A 100 -5.99 -12.14 13.14
CA LEU A 100 -5.80 -12.28 11.69
C LEU A 100 -5.87 -13.73 11.24
N GLU A 101 -5.46 -14.65 12.10
CA GLU A 101 -5.48 -16.09 11.84
C GLU A 101 -6.89 -16.66 11.68
N ASP A 102 -7.92 -15.95 12.14
CA ASP A 102 -9.32 -16.35 12.04
C ASP A 102 -9.99 -15.78 10.75
N GLU A 103 -9.26 -15.00 9.95
CA GLU A 103 -9.74 -14.45 8.67
C GLU A 103 -9.73 -15.51 7.56
N SER A 104 -10.75 -15.49 6.71
CA SER A 104 -10.88 -16.44 5.60
C SER A 104 -9.71 -16.37 4.60
N PHE A 105 -9.08 -15.22 4.46
CA PHE A 105 -7.95 -15.01 3.58
C PHE A 105 -6.60 -15.43 4.19
N TRP A 106 -6.55 -15.82 5.47
CA TRP A 106 -5.29 -16.10 6.17
C TRP A 106 -4.47 -17.20 5.50
N ASP A 107 -5.06 -18.40 5.34
CA ASP A 107 -4.36 -19.52 4.71
C ASP A 107 -4.00 -19.26 3.23
N PRO A 108 -4.90 -18.72 2.36
CA PRO A 108 -4.54 -18.34 1.02
C PRO A 108 -3.43 -17.28 0.94
N LEU A 109 -3.45 -16.29 1.84
CA LEU A 109 -2.37 -15.30 1.92
C LEU A 109 -1.05 -15.95 2.34
N GLY A 110 -1.07 -16.89 3.30
CA GLY A 110 0.10 -17.67 3.70
C GLY A 110 0.72 -18.41 2.53
N GLN A 111 -0.08 -19.10 1.73
CA GLN A 111 0.39 -19.81 0.53
C GLN A 111 1.07 -18.86 -0.47
N VAL A 112 0.50 -17.67 -0.69
CA VAL A 112 1.11 -16.65 -1.57
C VAL A 112 2.41 -16.13 -1.00
N LEU A 113 2.48 -15.84 0.31
CA LEU A 113 3.67 -15.32 0.98
C LEU A 113 4.81 -16.37 1.00
N ASP A 114 4.50 -17.63 1.28
CA ASP A 114 5.47 -18.73 1.27
C ASP A 114 6.05 -18.90 -0.14
N TRP A 115 5.19 -18.98 -1.16
CA TRP A 115 5.64 -19.06 -2.54
C TRP A 115 6.48 -17.84 -2.96
N ALA A 116 6.04 -16.64 -2.60
CA ALA A 116 6.76 -15.42 -2.95
C ALA A 116 8.13 -15.34 -2.26
N SER A 117 8.27 -15.88 -1.05
CA SER A 117 9.54 -15.93 -0.33
C SER A 117 10.63 -16.73 -1.05
N GLU A 118 10.24 -17.66 -1.91
CA GLU A 118 11.17 -18.53 -2.65
C GLU A 118 11.33 -18.12 -4.13
N HIS A 119 10.25 -17.58 -4.74
CA HIS A 119 10.15 -17.44 -6.19
C HIS A 119 10.10 -16.01 -6.72
N VAL A 120 9.87 -15.00 -5.85
CA VAL A 120 9.75 -13.60 -6.24
C VAL A 120 10.96 -12.80 -5.74
N THR A 121 11.49 -11.92 -6.58
CA THR A 121 12.66 -11.09 -6.22
C THR A 121 12.35 -10.16 -5.06
N SER A 122 11.19 -9.50 -5.08
CA SER A 122 10.75 -8.63 -3.99
C SER A 122 9.23 -8.54 -3.90
N THR A 123 8.72 -8.63 -2.67
CA THR A 123 7.29 -8.55 -2.35
C THR A 123 7.02 -7.32 -1.50
N LEU A 124 6.10 -6.46 -1.95
CA LEU A 124 5.64 -5.28 -1.23
C LEU A 124 4.30 -5.60 -0.55
N CYS A 125 4.28 -5.55 0.77
CA CYS A 125 3.08 -5.73 1.59
C CYS A 125 2.56 -4.35 2.02
N ALA A 126 1.27 -4.07 1.79
CA ALA A 126 0.63 -2.81 2.15
C ALA A 126 -0.35 -2.97 3.31
N CYS A 127 -0.25 -2.10 4.32
CA CYS A 127 -1.15 -1.98 5.46
C CYS A 127 -1.39 -3.34 6.16
N LEU A 128 -2.59 -3.92 6.05
CA LEU A 128 -2.92 -5.19 6.71
C LEU A 128 -2.03 -6.35 6.25
N ALA A 129 -1.66 -6.40 4.97
CA ALA A 129 -0.75 -7.43 4.46
C ALA A 129 0.63 -7.37 5.15
N THR A 130 1.09 -6.17 5.51
CA THR A 130 2.29 -6.00 6.35
C THR A 130 2.13 -6.69 7.69
N HIS A 131 1.01 -6.44 8.39
CA HIS A 131 0.76 -7.04 9.70
C HIS A 131 0.66 -8.57 9.61
N ALA A 132 -0.01 -9.08 8.57
CA ALA A 132 -0.12 -10.52 8.34
C ALA A 132 1.23 -11.18 8.05
N ALA A 133 2.02 -10.62 7.14
CA ALA A 133 3.34 -11.12 6.80
C ALA A 133 4.30 -11.08 8.00
N LEU A 134 4.29 -9.99 8.78
CA LEU A 134 5.12 -9.88 9.99
C LEU A 134 4.69 -10.89 11.06
N LYS A 135 3.39 -11.20 11.17
CA LYS A 135 2.92 -12.26 12.06
C LYS A 135 3.37 -13.64 11.59
N MET A 136 3.23 -13.94 10.28
CA MET A 136 3.58 -15.24 9.72
C MET A 136 5.08 -15.53 9.79
N PHE A 137 5.91 -14.56 9.40
CA PHE A 137 7.36 -14.77 9.28
C PHE A 137 8.15 -14.50 10.57
N HIS A 138 7.64 -13.61 11.45
CA HIS A 138 8.37 -13.16 12.62
C HIS A 138 7.61 -13.32 13.94
N GLY A 139 6.37 -13.82 13.90
CA GLY A 139 5.53 -13.96 15.09
C GLY A 139 5.12 -12.63 15.74
N LEU A 140 5.27 -11.50 15.01
CA LEU A 140 4.94 -10.17 15.52
C LEU A 140 3.42 -9.95 15.50
N ASP A 141 2.84 -9.75 16.68
CA ASP A 141 1.43 -9.36 16.79
C ASP A 141 1.25 -7.87 16.58
N ARG A 142 0.16 -7.49 15.93
CA ARG A 142 -0.27 -6.10 15.84
C ARG A 142 -0.94 -5.66 17.14
N GLU A 143 -0.60 -4.50 17.63
CA GLU A 143 -1.20 -3.94 18.85
C GLU A 143 -2.34 -2.98 18.52
N PRO A 144 -3.52 -3.11 19.19
CA PRO A 144 -4.62 -2.17 19.03
C PRO A 144 -4.26 -0.79 19.56
N LEU A 145 -4.49 0.24 18.78
CA LEU A 145 -4.24 1.64 19.18
C LEU A 145 -5.31 2.20 20.11
N GLY A 146 -6.49 1.58 20.22
CA GLY A 146 -7.65 2.14 20.91
C GLY A 146 -8.34 3.31 20.17
N PHE A 147 -7.78 3.76 19.05
CA PHE A 147 -8.33 4.80 18.16
C PHE A 147 -7.90 4.52 16.73
N LYS A 148 -8.56 5.14 15.75
CA LYS A 148 -8.13 5.10 14.35
C LYS A 148 -6.98 6.10 14.15
N ARG A 149 -5.78 5.64 13.81
CA ARG A 149 -4.71 6.49 13.29
C ARG A 149 -5.07 6.86 11.86
N TRP A 150 -5.63 8.04 11.70
CA TRP A 150 -6.28 8.46 10.48
C TRP A 150 -5.89 9.89 10.10
N GLY A 151 -5.30 10.04 8.93
CA GLY A 151 -4.85 11.35 8.46
C GLY A 151 -3.53 11.31 7.72
N VAL A 152 -2.93 12.48 7.58
CA VAL A 152 -1.64 12.72 6.91
C VAL A 152 -0.62 13.15 7.95
N PHE A 153 0.50 12.45 8.01
CA PHE A 153 1.50 12.64 9.05
C PHE A 153 2.90 12.83 8.46
N PRO A 154 3.73 13.74 9.05
CA PRO A 154 5.10 13.94 8.63
C PRO A 154 5.98 12.74 9.00
N HIS A 155 6.82 12.33 8.06
CA HIS A 155 7.76 11.23 8.18
C HIS A 155 9.17 11.64 7.79
N ARG A 156 10.16 10.83 8.19
CA ARG A 156 11.57 11.01 7.84
C ARG A 156 12.22 9.67 7.53
N PRO A 157 13.16 9.62 6.56
CA PRO A 157 14.07 8.50 6.42
C PRO A 157 14.98 8.43 7.65
N VAL A 158 15.08 7.26 8.28
CA VAL A 158 15.99 6.97 9.40
C VAL A 158 17.26 6.25 8.97
N ASP A 159 17.20 5.51 7.86
CA ASP A 159 18.36 5.01 7.14
C ASP A 159 18.38 5.65 5.74
N ARG A 160 19.23 6.65 5.55
CA ARG A 160 19.35 7.39 4.29
C ARG A 160 20.27 6.72 3.27
N THR A 161 20.96 5.68 3.66
CA THR A 161 21.92 4.96 2.79
C THR A 161 21.21 3.87 1.98
N HIS A 162 20.03 3.45 2.42
CA HIS A 162 19.30 2.37 1.80
C HIS A 162 18.76 2.75 0.39
N PRO A 163 18.91 1.90 -0.64
CA PRO A 163 18.50 2.19 -2.02
C PRO A 163 17.04 2.61 -2.16
N LEU A 164 16.12 2.03 -1.38
CA LEU A 164 14.68 2.36 -1.44
C LEU A 164 14.37 3.81 -1.06
N VAL A 165 15.23 4.47 -0.30
CA VAL A 165 15.04 5.88 0.13
C VAL A 165 15.97 6.84 -0.58
N ARG A 166 16.60 6.42 -1.68
CA ARG A 166 17.43 7.30 -2.51
C ARG A 166 16.56 8.40 -3.13
N ASP A 167 17.07 9.62 -3.09
CA ASP A 167 16.43 10.82 -3.66
C ASP A 167 15.03 11.14 -3.11
N VAL A 168 14.65 10.60 -1.94
CA VAL A 168 13.45 11.03 -1.24
C VAL A 168 13.72 12.28 -0.38
N ASN A 169 12.69 13.09 -0.17
CA ASN A 169 12.77 14.23 0.73
C ASN A 169 13.17 13.82 2.15
N THR A 170 13.94 14.65 2.84
CA THR A 170 14.33 14.41 4.23
C THR A 170 13.17 14.54 5.24
N ARG A 171 12.08 15.16 4.80
CA ARG A 171 10.78 15.24 5.49
C ARG A 171 9.69 15.29 4.43
N PHE A 172 8.67 14.45 4.61
CA PHE A 172 7.53 14.33 3.72
C PHE A 172 6.33 13.77 4.47
N ASP A 173 5.17 13.84 3.87
CA ASP A 173 3.94 13.36 4.46
C ASP A 173 3.60 11.95 3.96
N VAL A 174 2.89 11.19 4.81
CA VAL A 174 2.33 9.88 4.45
C VAL A 174 0.92 9.78 5.03
N PRO A 175 -0.08 9.37 4.24
CA PRO A 175 -1.41 9.06 4.76
C PRO A 175 -1.43 7.73 5.51
N HIS A 176 -2.19 7.68 6.59
CA HIS A 176 -2.45 6.50 7.39
C HIS A 176 -3.95 6.33 7.65
N SER A 177 -4.42 5.08 7.67
CA SER A 177 -5.79 4.71 8.01
C SER A 177 -5.80 3.31 8.63
N ARG A 178 -5.54 3.22 9.95
CA ARG A 178 -5.40 1.94 10.65
C ARG A 178 -5.77 2.01 12.12
N PHE A 179 -6.21 0.89 12.68
CA PHE A 179 -6.56 0.72 14.09
C PHE A 179 -5.49 0.00 14.91
N ASN A 180 -4.50 -0.57 14.22
CA ASN A 180 -3.45 -1.36 14.84
C ASN A 180 -2.08 -0.87 14.39
N GLU A 181 -1.03 -1.24 15.15
CA GLU A 181 0.35 -0.92 14.85
C GLU A 181 1.28 -2.09 15.18
N ILE A 182 2.38 -2.20 14.45
CA ILE A 182 3.56 -2.94 14.87
C ILE A 182 4.65 -1.90 15.09
N TYR A 183 5.20 -1.85 16.29
CA TYR A 183 6.14 -0.80 16.69
C TYR A 183 7.55 -1.01 16.12
N SER A 184 8.26 0.10 15.97
CA SER A 184 9.66 0.13 15.50
C SER A 184 10.59 -0.74 16.36
N SER A 185 10.37 -0.75 17.70
CA SER A 185 11.13 -1.59 18.64
C SER A 185 11.04 -3.07 18.30
N ASP A 186 9.82 -3.55 18.03
CA ASP A 186 9.54 -4.96 17.80
C ASP A 186 10.05 -5.39 16.42
N MET A 187 9.86 -4.54 15.40
CA MET A 187 10.44 -4.76 14.08
C MET A 187 11.96 -4.88 14.15
N ARG A 188 12.64 -3.95 14.85
CA ARG A 188 14.11 -3.99 15.02
C ARG A 188 14.57 -5.21 15.82
N ALA A 189 13.86 -5.58 16.89
CA ALA A 189 14.15 -6.77 17.68
C ALA A 189 14.00 -8.06 16.88
N ALA A 190 13.09 -8.10 15.91
CA ALA A 190 12.91 -9.21 14.96
C ALA A 190 13.92 -9.19 13.78
N GLY A 191 14.89 -8.27 13.76
CA GLY A 191 15.90 -8.19 12.72
C GLY A 191 15.47 -7.46 11.44
N LEU A 192 14.34 -6.78 11.45
CA LEU A 192 13.86 -5.98 10.31
C LEU A 192 14.61 -4.64 10.23
N ARG A 193 14.73 -4.09 9.02
CA ARG A 193 15.32 -2.76 8.80
C ARG A 193 14.21 -1.72 8.68
N VAL A 194 14.08 -0.85 9.68
CA VAL A 194 13.16 0.30 9.63
C VAL A 194 13.82 1.42 8.82
N LEU A 195 13.16 1.88 7.76
CA LEU A 195 13.72 2.86 6.82
C LEU A 195 13.06 4.23 6.94
N ILE A 196 11.75 4.29 7.20
CA ILE A 196 10.97 5.53 7.29
C ILE A 196 10.05 5.44 8.50
N GLU A 197 10.12 6.43 9.37
CA GLU A 197 9.24 6.51 10.54
C GLU A 197 8.82 7.94 10.88
N SER A 198 7.83 8.06 11.75
CA SER A 198 7.24 9.30 12.26
C SER A 198 7.08 9.23 13.77
N ASP A 199 7.39 10.33 14.46
CA ASP A 199 7.12 10.47 15.91
C ASP A 199 5.62 10.37 16.23
N ARG A 200 4.74 10.68 15.26
CA ARG A 200 3.29 10.72 15.42
C ARG A 200 2.56 9.51 14.88
N ALA A 201 3.13 8.87 13.84
CA ALA A 201 2.47 7.79 13.12
C ALA A 201 3.26 6.47 13.11
N GLY A 202 4.40 6.39 13.80
CA GLY A 202 5.22 5.18 13.85
C GLY A 202 5.87 4.84 12.52
N VAL A 203 6.16 3.56 12.30
CA VAL A 203 6.84 3.07 11.10
C VAL A 203 5.93 3.18 9.88
N HIS A 204 6.45 3.77 8.80
CA HIS A 204 5.82 3.72 7.49
C HIS A 204 6.42 2.61 6.63
N LEU A 205 7.75 2.57 6.53
CA LEU A 205 8.47 1.65 5.66
C LEU A 205 9.54 0.88 6.45
N ALA A 206 9.46 -0.43 6.36
CA ALA A 206 10.50 -1.36 6.81
C ALA A 206 10.76 -2.42 5.74
N THR A 207 11.86 -3.18 5.88
CA THR A 207 12.17 -4.33 5.03
C THR A 207 12.56 -5.54 5.86
N SER A 208 12.55 -6.72 5.24
CA SER A 208 13.20 -7.94 5.77
C SER A 208 14.67 -7.70 6.08
N GLY A 209 15.28 -8.57 6.88
CA GLY A 209 16.68 -8.45 7.35
C GLY A 209 17.71 -8.39 6.21
N ASP A 210 17.44 -9.02 5.06
CA ASP A 210 18.25 -8.92 3.83
C ASP A 210 18.17 -7.53 3.16
N GLY A 211 17.18 -6.71 3.56
CA GLY A 211 16.96 -5.35 3.10
C GLY A 211 16.01 -5.21 1.90
N PHE A 212 15.54 -6.30 1.27
CA PHE A 212 14.80 -6.13 0.02
C PHE A 212 13.75 -7.18 -0.32
N ARG A 213 13.89 -8.43 0.11
CA ARG A 213 12.96 -9.50 -0.29
C ARG A 213 11.51 -9.20 0.09
N PHE A 214 11.31 -8.63 1.28
CA PHE A 214 10.01 -8.11 1.70
C PHE A 214 10.11 -6.63 2.05
N VAL A 215 9.17 -5.84 1.52
CA VAL A 215 9.01 -4.41 1.77
C VAL A 215 7.66 -4.20 2.45
N TYR A 216 7.66 -3.60 3.62
CA TYR A 216 6.51 -3.48 4.50
C TYR A 216 6.05 -2.03 4.63
N PHE A 217 4.86 -1.71 4.15
CA PHE A 217 4.22 -0.41 4.32
C PHE A 217 3.10 -0.46 5.37
N GLN A 218 3.18 0.36 6.42
CA GLN A 218 2.04 0.58 7.32
C GLN A 218 1.20 1.81 6.92
N GLY A 219 1.75 2.77 6.20
CA GLY A 219 1.03 3.89 5.60
C GLY A 219 0.69 3.62 4.14
N HIS A 220 -0.04 4.56 3.52
CA HIS A 220 -0.65 4.43 2.20
C HIS A 220 -0.08 5.42 1.18
N PRO A 221 1.14 5.23 0.65
CA PRO A 221 1.71 6.12 -0.37
C PRO A 221 0.93 6.06 -1.69
N GLU A 222 0.13 5.00 -1.92
CA GLU A 222 -0.73 4.78 -3.08
C GLU A 222 -1.99 5.64 -3.09
N TYR A 223 -2.40 6.22 -1.96
CA TYR A 223 -3.65 6.97 -1.85
C TYR A 223 -3.69 8.18 -2.79
N ASP A 224 -4.83 8.33 -3.47
CA ASP A 224 -5.18 9.56 -4.18
C ASP A 224 -5.44 10.70 -3.20
N ALA A 225 -5.34 11.95 -3.67
CA ALA A 225 -5.66 13.13 -2.86
C ALA A 225 -7.01 13.01 -2.13
N VAL A 226 -8.01 12.43 -2.80
CA VAL A 226 -9.38 12.29 -2.29
C VAL A 226 -9.66 11.00 -1.50
N SER A 227 -8.67 10.12 -1.30
CA SER A 227 -8.91 8.84 -0.64
C SER A 227 -9.41 8.98 0.78
N LEU A 228 -8.75 9.81 1.59
CA LEU A 228 -9.18 10.09 2.97
C LEU A 228 -10.50 10.85 3.03
N LEU A 229 -10.82 11.70 2.05
CA LEU A 229 -12.12 12.36 1.93
C LEU A 229 -13.24 11.33 1.69
N LYS A 230 -13.03 10.36 0.82
CA LYS A 230 -14.00 9.29 0.58
C LYS A 230 -14.20 8.40 1.79
N GLU A 231 -13.12 8.08 2.51
CA GLU A 231 -13.21 7.37 3.78
C GLU A 231 -14.01 8.19 4.81
N TYR A 232 -13.71 9.48 4.94
CA TYR A 232 -14.42 10.36 5.85
C TYR A 232 -15.91 10.44 5.52
N LYS A 233 -16.27 10.64 4.24
CA LYS A 233 -17.66 10.60 3.79
C LYS A 233 -18.35 9.29 4.16
N ARG A 234 -17.69 8.15 3.97
CA ARG A 234 -18.23 6.85 4.36
C ARG A 234 -18.54 6.77 5.86
N GLU A 235 -17.64 7.24 6.72
CA GLU A 235 -17.87 7.23 8.16
C GLU A 235 -19.00 8.22 8.55
N VAL A 236 -19.10 9.37 7.88
CA VAL A 236 -20.23 10.31 8.06
C VAL A 236 -21.56 9.66 7.66
N ILE A 237 -21.59 8.93 6.54
CA ILE A 237 -22.81 8.19 6.12
C ILE A 237 -23.19 7.15 7.17
N ARG A 238 -22.23 6.38 7.70
CA ARG A 238 -22.47 5.41 8.78
C ARG A 238 -23.06 6.04 10.03
N PHE A 239 -22.65 7.27 10.38
CA PHE A 239 -23.26 8.03 11.45
C PHE A 239 -24.72 8.43 11.12
N LEU A 240 -24.97 8.94 9.92
CA LEU A 240 -26.32 9.36 9.49
C LEU A 240 -27.30 8.19 9.33
N THR A 241 -26.79 6.98 9.03
CA THR A 241 -27.60 5.75 8.96
C THR A 241 -27.76 5.05 10.31
N GLY A 242 -27.04 5.50 11.35
CA GLY A 242 -27.13 4.93 12.69
C GLY A 242 -26.25 3.69 12.91
N ASP A 243 -25.34 3.39 11.97
CA ASP A 243 -24.38 2.27 12.09
C ASP A 243 -23.29 2.55 13.12
N ILE A 244 -23.02 3.83 13.42
CA ILE A 244 -22.13 4.29 14.48
C ILE A 244 -22.82 5.42 15.26
N THR A 245 -22.53 5.52 16.54
CA THR A 245 -23.19 6.48 17.46
C THR A 245 -22.45 7.81 17.58
N GLU A 246 -21.15 7.82 17.29
CA GLU A 246 -20.30 9.01 17.39
C GLU A 246 -20.01 9.57 16.00
N TYR A 247 -20.11 10.91 15.88
CA TYR A 247 -19.71 11.57 14.63
C TYR A 247 -18.20 11.42 14.42
N PRO A 248 -17.74 11.01 13.21
CA PRO A 248 -16.32 10.72 12.97
C PRO A 248 -15.46 11.98 13.11
N PRO A 249 -14.27 11.86 13.73
CA PRO A 249 -13.31 12.97 13.77
C PRO A 249 -12.75 13.25 12.38
N PHE A 250 -12.27 14.45 12.15
CA PHE A 250 -11.55 14.77 10.91
C PHE A 250 -10.24 14.00 10.83
N PRO A 251 -9.87 13.46 9.64
CA PRO A 251 -8.53 12.93 9.41
C PRO A 251 -7.47 13.99 9.74
N ALA A 252 -6.54 13.64 10.64
CA ALA A 252 -5.55 14.59 11.16
C ALA A 252 -4.63 15.11 10.03
N GLY A 253 -4.42 16.43 9.98
CA GLY A 253 -3.49 17.06 9.05
C GLY A 253 -3.84 16.93 7.56
N TYR A 254 -5.10 16.62 7.25
CA TYR A 254 -5.55 16.38 5.87
C TYR A 254 -6.37 17.53 5.28
N PHE A 255 -7.32 18.06 6.04
CA PHE A 255 -8.17 19.15 5.57
C PHE A 255 -7.51 20.52 5.81
N SER A 256 -7.65 21.43 4.83
CA SER A 256 -7.33 22.84 4.99
C SER A 256 -8.29 23.50 5.98
N ASN A 257 -7.96 24.71 6.46
CA ASN A 257 -8.86 25.48 7.35
C ASN A 257 -10.22 25.72 6.69
N GLU A 258 -10.24 26.08 5.41
CA GLU A 258 -11.48 26.31 4.63
C GLU A 258 -12.32 25.02 4.55
N ALA A 259 -11.70 23.88 4.27
CA ALA A 259 -12.39 22.60 4.25
C ALA A 259 -12.92 22.22 5.64
N CYS A 260 -12.20 22.50 6.71
CA CYS A 260 -12.66 22.29 8.09
C CYS A 260 -13.89 23.15 8.44
N GLU A 261 -13.91 24.42 8.05
CA GLU A 261 -15.06 25.30 8.26
C GLU A 261 -16.32 24.79 7.56
N LEU A 262 -16.20 24.34 6.30
CA LEU A 262 -17.31 23.74 5.55
C LEU A 262 -17.81 22.46 6.22
N LEU A 263 -16.89 21.61 6.65
CA LEU A 263 -17.21 20.34 7.30
C LEU A 263 -17.81 20.54 8.69
N GLU A 264 -17.37 21.55 9.45
CA GLU A 264 -17.95 21.86 10.77
C GLU A 264 -19.39 22.39 10.63
N ALA A 265 -19.66 23.25 9.64
CA ALA A 265 -21.01 23.69 9.34
C ALA A 265 -21.91 22.50 8.93
N TYR A 266 -21.40 21.55 8.16
CA TYR A 266 -22.12 20.33 7.81
C TYR A 266 -22.35 19.44 9.03
N ARG A 267 -21.33 19.25 9.89
CA ARG A 267 -21.39 18.47 11.13
C ARG A 267 -22.48 18.96 12.08
N LEU A 268 -22.59 20.27 12.29
CA LEU A 268 -23.64 20.86 13.14
C LEU A 268 -25.05 20.50 12.65
N ARG A 269 -25.25 20.47 11.33
CA ARG A 269 -26.52 20.03 10.71
C ARG A 269 -26.74 18.53 10.87
N ALA A 270 -25.69 17.72 10.70
CA ALA A 270 -25.76 16.26 10.83
C ALA A 270 -26.04 15.80 12.26
N MET A 271 -25.60 16.56 13.26
CA MET A 271 -25.82 16.26 14.69
C MET A 271 -27.12 16.86 15.25
N ALA A 272 -27.89 17.62 14.45
CA ALA A 272 -29.16 18.20 14.89
C ALA A 272 -30.21 17.08 15.08
N PRO A 273 -31.14 17.20 16.07
CA PRO A 273 -32.16 16.19 16.35
C PRO A 273 -33.09 15.86 15.15
N ALA A 274 -33.18 16.80 14.21
CA ALA A 274 -33.99 16.68 12.98
C ALA A 274 -33.14 16.28 11.76
N ALA A 275 -31.91 15.78 11.97
CA ALA A 275 -31.05 15.39 10.86
C ALA A 275 -31.75 14.32 10.00
N SER A 276 -31.83 14.59 8.70
CA SER A 276 -32.48 13.73 7.71
C SER A 276 -31.43 12.98 6.89
N GLN A 277 -31.78 11.82 6.39
CA GLN A 277 -30.96 11.09 5.42
C GLN A 277 -30.68 11.88 4.13
N THR A 278 -31.47 12.93 3.84
CA THR A 278 -31.19 13.85 2.72
C THR A 278 -29.82 14.53 2.84
N LEU A 279 -29.29 14.68 4.06
CA LEU A 279 -27.94 15.21 4.29
C LEU A 279 -26.82 14.37 3.64
N ILE A 280 -27.07 13.09 3.35
CA ILE A 280 -26.11 12.24 2.64
C ILE A 280 -25.84 12.80 1.23
N GLU A 281 -26.89 13.25 0.53
CA GLU A 281 -26.77 13.83 -0.82
C GLU A 281 -26.17 15.25 -0.78
N GLU A 282 -26.34 15.94 0.34
CA GLU A 282 -25.82 17.30 0.55
C GLU A 282 -24.36 17.33 1.03
N PHE A 283 -23.71 16.17 1.21
CA PHE A 283 -22.29 16.15 1.59
C PHE A 283 -21.46 16.89 0.55
N PRO A 284 -20.64 17.90 0.95
CA PRO A 284 -20.02 18.84 0.01
C PRO A 284 -18.76 18.25 -0.69
N GLU A 285 -18.83 16.99 -1.15
CA GLU A 285 -17.68 16.25 -1.71
C GLU A 285 -17.02 17.00 -2.88
N LYS A 286 -17.81 17.59 -3.78
CA LYS A 286 -17.29 18.28 -4.96
C LYS A 286 -16.42 19.48 -4.61
N ILE A 287 -16.83 20.26 -3.62
CA ILE A 287 -16.06 21.43 -3.15
C ILE A 287 -14.83 20.92 -2.39
N LEU A 288 -15.01 20.00 -1.46
CA LEU A 288 -13.90 19.45 -0.66
C LEU A 288 -12.82 18.80 -1.52
N SER A 289 -13.20 18.15 -2.61
CA SER A 289 -12.22 17.54 -3.53
C SER A 289 -11.26 18.53 -4.19
N THR A 290 -11.64 19.81 -4.24
CA THR A 290 -10.77 20.90 -4.77
C THR A 290 -9.93 21.57 -3.69
N LEU A 291 -10.21 21.29 -2.41
CA LEU A 291 -9.57 21.89 -1.24
C LEU A 291 -8.59 20.94 -0.53
N VAL A 292 -8.43 19.73 -1.02
CA VAL A 292 -7.52 18.74 -0.44
C VAL A 292 -6.21 18.69 -1.23
N ASP A 293 -5.10 18.63 -0.48
CA ASP A 293 -3.75 18.54 -1.03
C ASP A 293 -3.28 17.08 -1.15
N ASN A 294 -2.28 16.86 -2.00
CA ASN A 294 -1.53 15.61 -2.05
C ASN A 294 -0.05 15.89 -1.84
N THR A 295 0.38 15.85 -0.60
CA THR A 295 1.75 16.17 -0.17
C THR A 295 2.67 14.95 -0.11
N TRP A 296 2.15 13.73 -0.41
CA TRP A 296 2.87 12.46 -0.33
C TRP A 296 3.20 11.83 -1.69
N ARG A 297 2.56 12.28 -2.78
CA ARG A 297 2.65 11.65 -4.10
C ARG A 297 4.08 11.48 -4.62
N ASP A 298 4.86 12.54 -4.56
CA ASP A 298 6.18 12.55 -5.20
C ASP A 298 7.15 11.63 -4.45
N THR A 299 7.08 11.61 -3.12
CA THR A 299 7.88 10.66 -2.33
C THR A 299 7.40 9.22 -2.51
N GLY A 300 6.08 8.99 -2.55
CA GLY A 300 5.53 7.67 -2.85
C GLY A 300 6.03 7.14 -4.20
N LYS A 301 6.01 7.98 -5.23
CA LYS A 301 6.57 7.65 -6.55
C LYS A 301 8.07 7.36 -6.50
N ALA A 302 8.85 8.15 -5.76
CA ALA A 302 10.28 7.95 -5.64
C ALA A 302 10.59 6.59 -5.00
N VAL A 303 9.94 6.23 -3.89
CA VAL A 303 10.11 4.94 -3.22
C VAL A 303 9.70 3.78 -4.14
N PHE A 304 8.57 3.88 -4.84
CA PHE A 304 8.13 2.87 -5.79
C PHE A 304 9.09 2.71 -6.98
N ASN A 305 9.57 3.82 -7.54
CA ASN A 305 10.55 3.81 -8.61
C ASN A 305 11.87 3.18 -8.16
N ASN A 306 12.32 3.48 -6.94
CA ASN A 306 13.51 2.86 -6.35
C ASN A 306 13.32 1.35 -6.16
N TRP A 307 12.14 0.93 -5.69
CA TRP A 307 11.80 -0.48 -5.51
C TRP A 307 11.81 -1.24 -6.84
N LEU A 308 11.02 -0.81 -7.83
CA LEU A 308 10.98 -1.47 -9.15
C LEU A 308 12.31 -1.35 -9.91
N GLY A 309 13.01 -0.23 -9.76
CA GLY A 309 14.35 -0.06 -10.33
C GLY A 309 15.37 -1.03 -9.73
N THR A 310 15.25 -1.33 -8.44
CA THR A 310 16.09 -2.34 -7.77
C THR A 310 15.70 -3.74 -8.23
N VAL A 311 14.41 -4.08 -8.30
CA VAL A 311 13.94 -5.35 -8.89
C VAL A 311 14.54 -5.53 -10.28
N TYR A 312 14.44 -4.53 -11.16
CA TYR A 312 14.98 -4.56 -12.52
C TYR A 312 16.49 -4.89 -12.56
N GLN A 313 17.24 -4.40 -11.58
CA GLN A 313 18.71 -4.58 -11.55
C GLN A 313 19.15 -5.95 -11.07
N ILE A 314 18.37 -6.63 -10.22
CA ILE A 314 18.80 -7.85 -9.53
C ILE A 314 17.99 -9.10 -9.89
N THR A 315 16.80 -8.97 -10.51
CA THR A 315 15.99 -10.14 -10.91
C THR A 315 16.61 -10.89 -12.09
N ASP A 316 16.41 -12.21 -12.17
CA ASP A 316 16.84 -13.01 -13.32
C ASP A 316 15.95 -12.72 -14.55
N ARG A 317 16.41 -13.10 -15.74
CA ARG A 317 15.60 -13.06 -16.98
C ARG A 317 14.53 -14.16 -17.01
N ASP A 318 14.80 -15.31 -16.41
CA ASP A 318 13.79 -16.32 -16.14
C ASP A 318 13.03 -15.97 -14.88
N ARG A 319 11.81 -15.50 -15.00
CA ARG A 319 10.91 -15.06 -13.92
C ARG A 319 10.66 -16.10 -12.83
N ARG A 320 11.01 -17.37 -13.05
CA ARG A 320 10.91 -18.45 -12.08
C ARG A 320 12.13 -18.49 -11.15
N ILE A 321 13.15 -17.69 -11.46
CA ILE A 321 14.39 -17.56 -10.68
C ILE A 321 14.42 -16.15 -10.10
N PRO A 322 14.33 -15.96 -8.77
CA PRO A 322 14.17 -14.64 -8.19
C PRO A 322 15.37 -13.70 -8.40
N PHE A 323 16.60 -14.25 -8.42
CA PHE A 323 17.80 -13.42 -8.55
C PHE A 323 18.70 -13.87 -9.68
N MET A 324 19.28 -12.90 -10.39
CA MET A 324 20.28 -13.19 -11.42
C MET A 324 21.55 -13.81 -10.83
N LYS A 325 22.30 -14.48 -11.68
CA LYS A 325 23.58 -15.09 -11.29
C LYS A 325 24.53 -14.05 -10.70
N GLY A 326 25.02 -14.31 -9.50
CA GLY A 326 25.98 -13.45 -8.78
C GLY A 326 25.34 -12.54 -7.74
N VAL A 327 24.02 -12.47 -7.68
CA VAL A 327 23.30 -11.81 -6.57
C VAL A 327 23.17 -12.80 -5.41
N ASP A 328 23.63 -12.39 -4.22
CA ASP A 328 23.44 -13.17 -3.00
C ASP A 328 22.01 -12.98 -2.46
N PRO A 329 21.17 -14.03 -2.40
CA PRO A 329 19.82 -13.93 -1.89
C PRO A 329 19.70 -13.44 -0.43
N LEU A 330 20.77 -13.61 0.37
CA LEU A 330 20.82 -13.15 1.77
C LEU A 330 21.28 -11.69 1.89
N ASN A 331 21.88 -11.14 0.84
CA ASN A 331 22.30 -9.74 0.77
C ASN A 331 22.14 -9.19 -0.66
N PRO A 332 20.90 -9.14 -1.18
CA PRO A 332 20.65 -8.86 -2.60
C PRO A 332 21.07 -7.45 -3.04
N LEU A 333 21.25 -6.53 -2.08
CA LEU A 333 21.64 -5.15 -2.33
C LEU A 333 23.16 -4.92 -2.33
N ALA A 334 23.98 -5.94 -2.05
CA ALA A 334 25.44 -5.79 -1.92
C ALA A 334 26.12 -5.12 -3.12
N HIS A 335 25.56 -5.26 -4.33
CA HIS A 335 26.09 -4.66 -5.55
C HIS A 335 25.61 -3.23 -5.82
N LEU A 336 24.65 -2.72 -5.02
CA LEU A 336 24.00 -1.43 -5.22
C LEU A 336 24.41 -0.40 -4.16
N LEU A 337 25.12 -0.83 -3.14
CA LEU A 337 25.71 -0.05 -2.06
C LEU A 337 27.18 0.21 -2.36
#